data_c147e704639de8e7e87ffdc9f2dc8035
#
_entry.id   c147e704639de8e7e87ffdc9f2dc8035
#
_cell.length_a   1.000
_cell.length_b   1.000
_cell.length_c   1.000
_cell.angle_alpha   90.00
_cell.angle_beta   90.00
_cell.angle_gamma   90.00
#
_symmetry.space_group_name_H-M   'P 1'
#
loop_
_entity.id
_entity.type
_entity.pdbx_description
1 polymer ?
#
loop_
_entity_poly.entity_id
_entity_poly.type
_entity_poly.pdbx_seq_one_letter_code
_entity_poly.pdbx_strand_id
1 'polypeptide(L)'
;MKMIKYLLLSPLLVVLTNCSETTRKVTETPPITPRWAFEHVVWEDSINTQKAVLDLVNRYKKRDFPVGGVIIDSPWSTSYNSFEWDTARYPALQKMINSLNDLDIRTIMWMTAIMNETAKDAPVQKNKHFDWLIENGYVTDNGDTIGWWKGTGVHIDYTNPEAVAWLHEQMDPVMEMGIDGWKVDMGEWYLDDTVLTSKGEMPKKEFQKLYYADMYEYTINRNPEGIILARPYSHQGGACAPVSKNPLGWCGDFFGNWEGLKMQIHDIYKSTELGYGAVGCEVGGYWKERSNKEQLVRYAQFGAMTACIINGGSNGAFTNHLPWYHDEEAEKCYRQAAWLHSQLIPYLFSETVNAHLNGGTLLNNVSFDQESHILGRDIFTKAITSEDSLTEFNLPDNNKWVDFWTNEEYNGGDLISKAYPLNRFPLFIRSGAIIPMDIQNSYSGIGDASLKNKHPILIYPGEKAFCRYYRPTGTGTDYEIVDITFDRASGALEVEGESDLAYAFLIRNMNKPAEVKNAEWEYNAKDNLLKIFKQGKSIKIEIVM
;
A
#
# COMPACT_ATOMS: atom_id res chain seq x y z
N MET A 1 37.97 69.92 6.09
CA MET A 1 37.90 68.96 7.18
C MET A 1 36.45 68.51 7.35
N LYS A 2 36.07 67.40 6.78
CA LYS A 2 34.69 66.89 6.84
C LYS A 2 34.67 65.74 7.90
N MET A 3 33.86 65.97 8.93
CA MET A 3 33.59 64.96 9.96
C MET A 3 32.61 63.90 9.41
N ILE A 4 33.01 62.65 9.41
CA ILE A 4 32.17 61.49 9.09
C ILE A 4 31.59 60.97 10.41
N LYS A 5 30.23 60.99 10.52
CA LYS A 5 29.48 60.38 11.61
C LYS A 5 29.34 58.88 11.32
N TYR A 6 29.87 58.03 12.19
CA TYR A 6 29.59 56.62 12.21
C TYR A 6 28.28 56.35 12.94
N LEU A 7 27.30 55.77 12.23
CA LEU A 7 26.11 55.15 12.82
C LEU A 7 26.48 53.75 13.28
N LEU A 8 26.40 53.48 14.57
CA LEU A 8 26.49 52.16 15.14
C LEU A 8 25.16 51.43 14.95
N LEU A 9 25.11 50.45 14.06
CA LEU A 9 24.04 49.44 13.97
C LEU A 9 24.34 48.33 14.99
N SER A 10 23.47 48.19 15.98
CA SER A 10 23.45 47.04 16.91
C SER A 10 22.91 45.80 16.19
N PRO A 11 23.58 44.65 16.21
CA PRO A 11 22.99 43.44 15.67
C PRO A 11 21.97 42.89 16.66
N LEU A 12 20.73 42.76 16.21
CA LEU A 12 19.66 42.02 16.88
C LEU A 12 19.99 40.53 16.80
N LEU A 13 20.41 39.95 17.93
CA LEU A 13 20.69 38.51 18.05
C LEU A 13 19.34 37.78 18.08
N VAL A 14 18.91 37.24 16.94
CA VAL A 14 17.79 36.30 16.89
C VAL A 14 18.29 34.95 17.39
N VAL A 15 17.95 34.62 18.61
CA VAL A 15 18.16 33.26 19.15
C VAL A 15 17.13 32.34 18.48
N LEU A 16 17.54 31.66 17.42
CA LEU A 16 16.82 30.51 16.90
C LEU A 16 17.02 29.35 17.89
N THR A 17 16.01 29.08 18.69
CA THR A 17 15.93 27.82 19.44
C THR A 17 15.78 26.70 18.43
N ASN A 18 16.89 26.02 18.11
CA ASN A 18 16.86 24.75 17.41
C ASN A 18 16.14 23.73 18.30
N CYS A 19 14.90 23.45 18.00
CA CYS A 19 14.28 22.18 18.34
C CYS A 19 15.02 21.13 17.50
N SER A 20 15.93 20.39 18.11
CA SER A 20 16.58 19.27 17.46
C SER A 20 15.58 18.12 17.35
N GLU A 21 14.74 18.15 16.34
CA GLU A 21 14.23 16.92 15.78
C GLU A 21 15.46 16.19 15.22
N THR A 22 15.81 15.08 15.85
CA THR A 22 16.74 14.10 15.30
C THR A 22 16.09 13.51 14.05
N THR A 23 16.17 14.21 12.94
CA THR A 23 15.89 13.66 11.62
C THR A 23 16.86 12.51 11.40
N ARG A 24 16.39 11.29 11.63
CA ARG A 24 17.08 10.06 11.25
C ARG A 24 17.33 10.18 9.74
N LYS A 25 18.60 10.27 9.33
CA LYS A 25 18.94 10.24 7.90
C LYS A 25 18.47 8.91 7.35
N VAL A 26 17.36 8.90 6.64
CA VAL A 26 17.00 7.82 5.75
C VAL A 26 18.11 7.75 4.72
N THR A 27 18.85 6.66 4.70
CA THR A 27 20.06 6.51 3.86
C THR A 27 19.71 6.12 2.43
N GLU A 28 18.46 5.67 2.20
CA GLU A 28 17.96 5.23 0.90
C GLU A 28 16.57 5.83 0.66
N THR A 29 16.28 6.18 -0.59
CA THR A 29 14.97 6.68 -1.02
C THR A 29 14.14 5.50 -1.54
N PRO A 30 12.92 5.27 -1.02
CA PRO A 30 12.04 4.24 -1.57
C PRO A 30 11.61 4.60 -2.99
N PRO A 31 11.40 3.63 -3.88
CA PRO A 31 10.88 3.89 -5.23
C PRO A 31 9.44 4.43 -5.16
N ILE A 32 9.00 5.13 -6.21
CA ILE A 32 7.59 5.47 -6.37
C ILE A 32 6.83 4.16 -6.60
N THR A 33 5.79 3.94 -5.80
CA THR A 33 4.87 2.82 -5.97
C THR A 33 3.96 3.09 -7.18
N PRO A 34 3.86 2.21 -8.18
CA PRO A 34 2.91 2.37 -9.28
C PRO A 34 1.47 2.53 -8.78
N ARG A 35 0.68 3.39 -9.42
CA ARG A 35 -0.70 3.68 -8.98
C ARG A 35 -1.55 2.42 -8.79
N TRP A 36 -1.43 1.44 -9.69
CA TRP A 36 -2.20 0.21 -9.61
C TRP A 36 -1.89 -0.64 -8.37
N ALA A 37 -0.67 -0.52 -7.83
CA ALA A 37 -0.21 -1.33 -6.71
C ALA A 37 -0.88 -0.96 -5.37
N PHE A 38 -1.59 0.16 -5.31
CA PHE A 38 -2.45 0.52 -4.18
C PHE A 38 -3.82 -0.17 -4.21
N GLU A 39 -4.19 -0.85 -5.29
CA GLU A 39 -5.48 -1.52 -5.39
C GLU A 39 -5.61 -2.68 -4.39
N HIS A 40 -6.86 -3.08 -4.14
CA HIS A 40 -7.15 -4.26 -3.33
C HIS A 40 -6.71 -5.53 -4.06
N VAL A 41 -5.78 -6.27 -3.48
CA VAL A 41 -5.22 -7.52 -4.02
C VAL A 41 -5.83 -8.71 -3.30
N VAL A 42 -6.25 -9.72 -4.05
CA VAL A 42 -6.86 -10.95 -3.51
C VAL A 42 -6.03 -12.17 -3.87
N TRP A 43 -6.08 -13.20 -3.04
CA TRP A 43 -5.37 -14.46 -3.29
C TRP A 43 -5.92 -15.62 -2.48
N GLU A 44 -5.55 -16.82 -2.87
CA GLU A 44 -5.87 -18.06 -2.18
C GLU A 44 -4.79 -19.10 -2.52
N ASP A 45 -4.26 -19.81 -1.54
CA ASP A 45 -3.18 -20.79 -1.73
C ASP A 45 -3.62 -22.25 -1.59
N SER A 46 -4.88 -22.50 -1.21
CA SER A 46 -5.37 -23.85 -0.96
C SER A 46 -5.71 -24.63 -2.25
N ILE A 47 -6.21 -23.93 -3.26
CA ILE A 47 -6.58 -24.51 -4.55
C ILE A 47 -6.01 -23.64 -5.67
N ASN A 48 -4.74 -23.84 -5.98
CA ASN A 48 -4.05 -23.10 -7.04
C ASN A 48 -4.34 -23.72 -8.41
N THR A 49 -5.44 -23.30 -9.02
CA THR A 49 -5.85 -23.68 -10.38
C THR A 49 -6.41 -22.49 -11.14
N GLN A 50 -6.31 -22.50 -12.45
CA GLN A 50 -6.92 -21.49 -13.31
C GLN A 50 -8.37 -21.22 -12.96
N LYS A 51 -9.17 -22.26 -12.72
CA LYS A 51 -10.59 -22.13 -12.35
C LYS A 51 -10.74 -21.41 -11.00
N ALA A 52 -9.95 -21.77 -10.00
CA ALA A 52 -10.04 -21.18 -8.67
C ALA A 52 -9.67 -19.68 -8.68
N VAL A 53 -8.64 -19.30 -9.40
CA VAL A 53 -8.23 -17.89 -9.57
C VAL A 53 -9.36 -17.07 -10.20
N LEU A 54 -9.91 -17.54 -11.33
CA LEU A 54 -11.01 -16.83 -12.01
C LEU A 54 -12.29 -16.79 -11.16
N ASP A 55 -12.63 -17.88 -10.47
CA ASP A 55 -13.79 -17.94 -9.58
C ASP A 55 -13.61 -16.96 -8.39
N LEU A 56 -12.42 -16.85 -7.82
CA LEU A 56 -12.13 -15.92 -6.72
C LEU A 56 -12.39 -14.48 -7.15
N VAL A 57 -11.75 -14.02 -8.22
CA VAL A 57 -11.92 -12.66 -8.75
C VAL A 57 -13.40 -12.39 -9.08
N ASN A 58 -14.07 -13.32 -9.76
CA ASN A 58 -15.48 -13.18 -10.11
C ASN A 58 -16.39 -13.10 -8.86
N ARG A 59 -16.08 -13.79 -7.78
CA ARG A 59 -16.86 -13.73 -6.53
C ARG A 59 -16.75 -12.37 -5.86
N TYR A 60 -15.57 -11.72 -5.86
CA TYR A 60 -15.38 -10.36 -5.39
C TYR A 60 -16.13 -9.35 -6.27
N LYS A 61 -15.92 -9.41 -7.59
CA LYS A 61 -16.57 -8.50 -8.56
C LYS A 61 -18.10 -8.57 -8.47
N LYS A 62 -18.69 -9.77 -8.37
CA LYS A 62 -20.16 -9.96 -8.24
C LYS A 62 -20.73 -9.40 -6.95
N ARG A 63 -19.90 -9.13 -5.94
CA ARG A 63 -20.28 -8.54 -4.65
C ARG A 63 -19.91 -7.07 -4.54
N ASP A 64 -19.57 -6.43 -5.66
CA ASP A 64 -19.15 -5.03 -5.71
C ASP A 64 -17.93 -4.71 -4.83
N PHE A 65 -16.93 -5.58 -4.73
CA PHE A 65 -15.66 -5.23 -4.14
C PHE A 65 -14.72 -4.60 -5.15
N PRO A 66 -13.95 -3.57 -4.77
CA PRO A 66 -12.93 -2.98 -5.63
C PRO A 66 -11.70 -3.89 -5.62
N VAL A 67 -11.56 -4.76 -6.60
CA VAL A 67 -10.39 -5.62 -6.77
C VAL A 67 -9.62 -5.18 -7.99
N GLY A 68 -8.33 -4.92 -7.84
CA GLY A 68 -7.43 -4.51 -8.91
C GLY A 68 -6.23 -5.45 -9.10
N GLY A 69 -6.01 -6.42 -8.21
CA GLY A 69 -4.94 -7.40 -8.37
C GLY A 69 -5.29 -8.78 -7.85
N VAL A 70 -4.60 -9.80 -8.38
CA VAL A 70 -4.66 -11.18 -7.87
C VAL A 70 -3.24 -11.74 -7.76
N ILE A 71 -2.93 -12.40 -6.63
CA ILE A 71 -1.72 -13.18 -6.48
C ILE A 71 -2.04 -14.63 -6.84
N ILE A 72 -1.27 -15.18 -7.76
CA ILE A 72 -1.24 -16.61 -8.05
C ILE A 72 -0.14 -17.22 -7.18
N ASP A 73 -0.53 -17.79 -6.07
CA ASP A 73 0.38 -18.31 -5.05
C ASP A 73 0.88 -19.72 -5.37
N SER A 74 1.75 -20.25 -4.54
CA SER A 74 2.39 -21.56 -4.66
C SER A 74 1.41 -22.73 -4.35
N PRO A 75 1.51 -23.87 -5.09
CA PRO A 75 2.33 -24.09 -6.27
C PRO A 75 1.56 -23.82 -7.58
N TRP A 76 2.14 -23.03 -8.46
CA TRP A 76 1.61 -22.78 -9.80
C TRP A 76 2.44 -23.43 -10.91
N SER A 77 3.71 -23.73 -10.62
CA SER A 77 4.69 -24.32 -11.53
C SER A 77 4.88 -25.82 -11.27
N THR A 78 5.50 -26.50 -12.20
CA THR A 78 5.80 -27.95 -12.12
C THR A 78 6.79 -28.29 -11.01
N SER A 79 7.71 -27.35 -10.71
CA SER A 79 8.62 -27.37 -9.57
C SER A 79 8.93 -25.95 -9.10
N TYR A 80 9.38 -25.75 -7.85
CA TYR A 80 9.66 -24.42 -7.33
C TYR A 80 10.78 -23.74 -8.13
N ASN A 81 10.50 -22.54 -8.60
CA ASN A 81 11.36 -21.74 -9.46
C ASN A 81 11.82 -22.42 -10.77
N SER A 82 11.07 -23.38 -11.29
CA SER A 82 11.27 -23.83 -12.67
C SER A 82 10.73 -22.86 -13.71
N PHE A 83 9.84 -21.94 -13.28
CA PHE A 83 9.08 -21.03 -14.12
C PHE A 83 8.30 -21.72 -15.26
N GLU A 84 8.10 -23.02 -15.12
CA GLU A 84 7.27 -23.82 -16.01
C GLU A 84 5.90 -24.03 -15.41
N TRP A 85 4.88 -23.52 -16.08
CA TRP A 85 3.51 -23.69 -15.65
C TRP A 85 3.07 -25.15 -15.59
N ASP A 86 2.38 -25.51 -14.53
CA ASP A 86 1.64 -26.76 -14.46
C ASP A 86 0.40 -26.70 -15.35
N THR A 87 0.50 -27.23 -16.57
CA THR A 87 -0.59 -27.18 -17.56
C THR A 87 -1.81 -28.02 -17.17
N ALA A 88 -1.69 -28.94 -16.19
CA ALA A 88 -2.83 -29.66 -15.64
C ALA A 88 -3.68 -28.73 -14.75
N ARG A 89 -3.03 -27.81 -14.03
CA ARG A 89 -3.69 -26.81 -13.18
C ARG A 89 -4.14 -25.58 -13.98
N TYR A 90 -3.36 -25.19 -14.98
CA TYR A 90 -3.55 -23.97 -15.78
C TYR A 90 -3.60 -24.29 -17.29
N PRO A 91 -4.64 -24.97 -17.77
CA PRO A 91 -4.67 -25.52 -19.13
C PRO A 91 -4.79 -24.43 -20.24
N ALA A 92 -5.18 -23.23 -19.91
CA ALA A 92 -5.33 -22.11 -20.85
C ALA A 92 -4.83 -20.79 -20.24
N LEU A 93 -3.58 -20.83 -19.79
CA LEU A 93 -2.95 -19.77 -19.01
C LEU A 93 -3.03 -18.39 -19.66
N GLN A 94 -2.53 -18.24 -20.90
CA GLN A 94 -2.55 -16.95 -21.59
C GLN A 94 -3.98 -16.37 -21.70
N LYS A 95 -4.98 -17.25 -21.90
CA LYS A 95 -6.38 -16.84 -21.90
C LYS A 95 -6.84 -16.35 -20.53
N MET A 96 -6.34 -16.97 -19.45
CA MET A 96 -6.64 -16.52 -18.08
C MET A 96 -6.08 -15.13 -17.84
N ILE A 97 -4.79 -14.91 -18.15
CA ILE A 97 -4.13 -13.61 -17.95
C ILE A 97 -4.83 -12.54 -18.79
N ASN A 98 -5.12 -12.81 -20.06
CA ASN A 98 -5.86 -11.87 -20.91
C ASN A 98 -7.25 -11.55 -20.31
N SER A 99 -7.95 -12.55 -19.77
CA SER A 99 -9.25 -12.33 -19.13
C SER A 99 -9.16 -11.52 -17.83
N LEU A 100 -8.08 -11.63 -17.09
CA LEU A 100 -7.82 -10.79 -15.93
C LEU A 100 -7.51 -9.34 -16.34
N ASN A 101 -6.67 -9.16 -17.36
CA ASN A 101 -6.35 -7.85 -17.92
C ASN A 101 -7.60 -7.15 -18.50
N ASP A 102 -8.49 -7.88 -19.18
CA ASP A 102 -9.78 -7.36 -19.68
C ASP A 102 -10.71 -6.85 -18.56
N LEU A 103 -10.45 -7.28 -17.31
CA LEU A 103 -11.18 -6.87 -16.11
C LEU A 103 -10.41 -5.80 -15.30
N ASP A 104 -9.31 -5.27 -15.83
CA ASP A 104 -8.37 -4.40 -15.13
C ASP A 104 -7.79 -5.05 -13.84
N ILE A 105 -7.55 -6.37 -13.85
CA ILE A 105 -6.96 -7.12 -12.75
C ILE A 105 -5.51 -7.43 -13.07
N ARG A 106 -4.60 -6.91 -12.27
CA ARG A 106 -3.16 -7.16 -12.35
C ARG A 106 -2.82 -8.53 -11.78
N THR A 107 -1.87 -9.22 -12.41
CA THR A 107 -1.46 -10.57 -12.02
C THR A 107 -0.08 -10.55 -11.39
N ILE A 108 0.01 -10.99 -10.14
CA ILE A 108 1.25 -11.11 -9.37
C ILE A 108 1.53 -12.58 -9.14
N MET A 109 2.75 -13.04 -9.47
CA MET A 109 3.14 -14.44 -9.30
C MET A 109 3.94 -14.64 -8.03
N TRP A 110 3.66 -15.71 -7.28
CA TRP A 110 4.50 -16.08 -6.16
C TRP A 110 5.81 -16.73 -6.62
N MET A 111 6.90 -16.41 -5.94
CA MET A 111 8.19 -17.07 -6.10
C MET A 111 8.95 -17.12 -4.76
N THR A 112 10.00 -17.93 -4.73
CA THR A 112 10.92 -18.06 -3.59
C THR A 112 12.38 -18.02 -4.07
N ALA A 113 13.33 -18.00 -3.14
CA ALA A 113 14.75 -18.05 -3.48
C ALA A 113 15.28 -19.46 -3.76
N ILE A 114 14.46 -20.52 -3.57
CA ILE A 114 14.93 -21.91 -3.51
C ILE A 114 14.56 -22.69 -4.78
N MET A 115 15.54 -23.37 -5.38
CA MET A 115 15.37 -24.42 -6.38
C MET A 115 15.26 -25.75 -5.65
N ASN A 116 14.09 -26.41 -5.73
CA ASN A 116 13.83 -27.58 -4.91
C ASN A 116 14.45 -28.88 -5.44
N GLU A 117 15.01 -29.67 -4.54
CA GLU A 117 15.37 -31.08 -4.74
C GLU A 117 14.17 -31.98 -4.47
N THR A 118 13.55 -31.80 -3.30
CA THR A 118 12.32 -32.48 -2.92
C THR A 118 11.18 -31.50 -2.70
N ALA A 119 9.95 -31.96 -2.79
CA ALA A 119 8.77 -31.17 -2.48
C ALA A 119 7.80 -31.97 -1.61
N LYS A 120 7.16 -31.30 -0.63
CA LYS A 120 6.07 -31.87 0.19
C LYS A 120 4.71 -31.70 -0.48
N ASP A 121 4.57 -30.69 -1.33
CA ASP A 121 3.32 -30.41 -2.02
C ASP A 121 3.19 -31.30 -3.26
N ALA A 122 2.19 -32.17 -3.30
CA ALA A 122 1.88 -32.91 -4.52
C ALA A 122 1.07 -32.00 -5.48
N PRO A 123 1.33 -32.03 -6.79
CA PRO A 123 2.24 -32.89 -7.54
C PRO A 123 3.61 -32.28 -7.87
N VAL A 124 4.11 -31.32 -7.06
CA VAL A 124 5.37 -30.63 -7.33
C VAL A 124 6.53 -31.63 -7.44
N GLN A 125 7.31 -31.49 -8.50
CA GLN A 125 8.42 -32.37 -8.82
C GLN A 125 9.76 -31.80 -8.36
N LYS A 126 10.85 -32.59 -8.38
CA LYS A 126 12.21 -32.08 -8.31
C LYS A 126 12.42 -31.07 -9.45
N ASN A 127 13.07 -29.94 -9.15
CA ASN A 127 13.42 -28.98 -10.21
C ASN A 127 14.35 -29.67 -11.22
N LYS A 128 13.97 -29.63 -12.49
CA LYS A 128 14.70 -30.31 -13.57
C LYS A 128 16.12 -29.80 -13.76
N HIS A 129 16.41 -28.60 -13.32
CA HIS A 129 17.73 -27.98 -13.42
C HIS A 129 18.58 -28.16 -12.16
N PHE A 130 18.06 -28.80 -11.11
CA PHE A 130 18.71 -28.90 -9.82
C PHE A 130 20.15 -29.42 -9.87
N ASP A 131 20.35 -30.60 -10.49
CA ASP A 131 21.69 -31.20 -10.58
C ASP A 131 22.62 -30.38 -11.47
N TRP A 132 22.09 -29.87 -12.58
CA TRP A 132 22.83 -29.02 -13.51
C TRP A 132 23.30 -27.71 -12.88
N LEU A 133 22.48 -27.09 -12.03
CA LEU A 133 22.84 -25.86 -11.32
C LEU A 133 24.03 -26.07 -10.37
N ILE A 134 24.06 -27.21 -9.67
CA ILE A 134 25.17 -27.61 -8.80
C ILE A 134 26.43 -27.87 -9.62
N GLU A 135 26.32 -28.65 -10.70
CA GLU A 135 27.45 -29.00 -11.57
C GLU A 135 28.11 -27.77 -12.21
N ASN A 136 27.34 -26.71 -12.47
CA ASN A 136 27.84 -25.47 -13.07
C ASN A 136 28.25 -24.41 -12.04
N GLY A 137 28.12 -24.69 -10.73
CA GLY A 137 28.48 -23.74 -9.68
C GLY A 137 27.58 -22.50 -9.63
N TYR A 138 26.29 -22.66 -9.95
CA TYR A 138 25.32 -21.56 -9.99
C TYR A 138 24.57 -21.41 -8.67
N VAL A 139 24.94 -22.17 -7.66
CA VAL A 139 24.28 -22.21 -6.34
C VAL A 139 25.27 -21.88 -5.21
N THR A 140 24.76 -21.45 -4.09
CA THR A 140 25.55 -21.18 -2.88
C THR A 140 25.97 -22.49 -2.20
N ASP A 141 26.88 -22.38 -1.23
CA ASP A 141 27.28 -23.42 -0.28
C ASP A 141 27.74 -24.72 -0.97
N ASN A 142 28.40 -24.57 -2.14
CA ASN A 142 28.83 -25.68 -3.00
C ASN A 142 27.74 -26.68 -3.38
N GLY A 143 26.46 -26.28 -3.32
CA GLY A 143 25.32 -27.13 -3.60
C GLY A 143 24.84 -27.98 -2.42
N ASP A 144 25.30 -27.68 -1.20
CA ASP A 144 24.73 -28.27 -0.01
C ASP A 144 23.25 -27.87 0.12
N THR A 145 22.38 -28.86 0.31
CA THR A 145 20.95 -28.63 0.36
C THR A 145 20.49 -28.16 1.73
N ILE A 146 19.53 -27.25 1.73
CA ILE A 146 18.87 -26.77 2.94
C ILE A 146 17.44 -27.31 3.02
N GLY A 147 16.96 -27.52 4.25
CA GLY A 147 15.56 -27.86 4.50
C GLY A 147 14.71 -26.60 4.63
N TRP A 148 13.51 -26.64 4.04
CA TRP A 148 12.52 -25.57 4.18
C TRP A 148 11.10 -26.16 4.34
N TRP A 149 10.07 -25.33 4.56
CA TRP A 149 8.73 -25.87 4.85
C TRP A 149 8.14 -26.70 3.70
N LYS A 150 8.57 -26.45 2.47
CA LYS A 150 8.09 -27.19 1.27
C LYS A 150 9.01 -28.32 0.80
N GLY A 151 10.11 -28.62 1.47
CA GLY A 151 11.02 -29.70 1.09
C GLY A 151 12.49 -29.42 1.38
N THR A 152 13.37 -29.83 0.45
CA THR A 152 14.81 -29.50 0.43
C THR A 152 15.16 -28.81 -0.88
N GLY A 153 16.25 -28.04 -0.90
CA GLY A 153 16.69 -27.36 -2.10
C GLY A 153 17.98 -26.55 -1.92
N VAL A 154 18.34 -25.78 -2.94
CA VAL A 154 19.52 -24.92 -2.98
C VAL A 154 19.14 -23.49 -3.36
N HIS A 155 19.95 -22.50 -2.95
CA HIS A 155 19.81 -21.11 -3.37
C HIS A 155 20.65 -20.82 -4.62
N ILE A 156 20.09 -20.01 -5.52
CA ILE A 156 20.87 -19.41 -6.63
C ILE A 156 21.93 -18.46 -6.04
N ASP A 157 23.12 -18.49 -6.58
CA ASP A 157 24.19 -17.54 -6.21
C ASP A 157 24.01 -16.20 -6.93
N TYR A 158 23.37 -15.24 -6.26
CA TYR A 158 23.15 -13.88 -6.78
C TYR A 158 24.45 -13.06 -6.93
N THR A 159 25.60 -13.58 -6.50
CA THR A 159 26.91 -12.97 -6.78
C THR A 159 27.53 -13.45 -8.08
N ASN A 160 27.01 -14.55 -8.65
CA ASN A 160 27.44 -15.11 -9.92
C ASN A 160 26.60 -14.55 -11.08
N PRO A 161 27.14 -13.68 -11.95
CA PRO A 161 26.35 -13.07 -13.02
C PRO A 161 25.84 -14.07 -14.07
N GLU A 162 26.49 -15.23 -14.24
CA GLU A 162 26.02 -16.28 -15.16
C GLU A 162 24.80 -16.99 -14.57
N ALA A 163 24.80 -17.25 -13.25
CA ALA A 163 23.67 -17.83 -12.55
C ALA A 163 22.45 -16.90 -12.58
N VAL A 164 22.67 -15.61 -12.38
CA VAL A 164 21.61 -14.58 -12.47
C VAL A 164 21.06 -14.48 -13.89
N ALA A 165 21.91 -14.43 -14.91
CA ALA A 165 21.48 -14.38 -16.30
C ALA A 165 20.64 -15.62 -16.68
N TRP A 166 21.09 -16.80 -16.27
CA TRP A 166 20.33 -18.03 -16.47
C TRP A 166 18.95 -17.99 -15.78
N LEU A 167 18.87 -17.49 -14.54
CA LEU A 167 17.61 -17.36 -13.82
C LEU A 167 16.64 -16.44 -14.57
N HIS A 168 17.13 -15.29 -15.04
CA HIS A 168 16.34 -14.33 -15.82
C HIS A 168 15.80 -14.96 -17.11
N GLU A 169 16.60 -15.77 -17.81
CA GLU A 169 16.15 -16.50 -19.00
C GLU A 169 15.01 -17.47 -18.69
N GLN A 170 14.99 -18.09 -17.49
CA GLN A 170 13.87 -18.94 -17.07
C GLN A 170 12.61 -18.13 -16.73
N MET A 171 12.77 -16.91 -16.22
CA MET A 171 11.67 -16.03 -15.83
C MET A 171 11.03 -15.31 -17.03
N ASP A 172 11.81 -15.02 -18.06
CA ASP A 172 11.38 -14.23 -19.23
C ASP A 172 10.06 -14.75 -19.86
N PRO A 173 9.86 -16.05 -20.11
CA PRO A 173 8.61 -16.55 -20.68
C PRO A 173 7.37 -16.26 -19.83
N VAL A 174 7.52 -16.19 -18.50
CA VAL A 174 6.41 -15.86 -17.59
C VAL A 174 6.09 -14.37 -17.65
N MET A 175 7.10 -13.52 -17.67
CA MET A 175 6.92 -12.06 -17.84
C MET A 175 6.29 -11.72 -19.20
N GLU A 176 6.72 -12.38 -20.27
CA GLU A 176 6.20 -12.19 -21.65
C GLU A 176 4.71 -12.54 -21.78
N MET A 177 4.16 -13.33 -20.85
CA MET A 177 2.72 -13.60 -20.79
C MET A 177 1.91 -12.39 -20.34
N GLY A 178 2.54 -11.33 -19.83
CA GLY A 178 1.91 -10.10 -19.38
C GLY A 178 1.49 -10.12 -17.91
N ILE A 179 2.29 -10.76 -17.05
CA ILE A 179 2.16 -10.60 -15.59
C ILE A 179 2.72 -9.25 -15.15
N ASP A 180 2.25 -8.76 -14.01
CA ASP A 180 2.56 -7.41 -13.52
C ASP A 180 3.60 -7.40 -12.39
N GLY A 181 4.02 -8.56 -11.92
CA GLY A 181 5.06 -8.61 -10.91
C GLY A 181 5.12 -9.92 -10.11
N TRP A 182 5.89 -9.88 -9.02
CA TRP A 182 6.21 -11.04 -8.21
C TRP A 182 5.96 -10.80 -6.72
N LYS A 183 5.31 -11.76 -6.05
CA LYS A 183 5.37 -11.89 -4.59
C LYS A 183 6.66 -12.63 -4.27
N VAL A 184 7.67 -11.88 -3.85
CA VAL A 184 9.03 -12.36 -3.62
C VAL A 184 9.15 -12.82 -2.18
N ASP A 185 9.03 -14.13 -1.96
CA ASP A 185 8.91 -14.74 -0.65
C ASP A 185 10.21 -15.40 -0.19
N MET A 186 10.39 -15.52 1.11
CA MET A 186 11.33 -16.39 1.82
C MET A 186 12.80 -16.30 1.41
N GLY A 187 13.29 -15.09 1.14
CA GLY A 187 14.73 -14.86 0.97
C GLY A 187 15.54 -14.94 2.27
N GLU A 188 14.88 -14.87 3.44
CA GLU A 188 15.55 -14.57 4.70
C GLU A 188 15.72 -15.73 5.69
N TRP A 189 15.02 -16.86 5.53
CA TRP A 189 14.82 -17.77 6.67
C TRP A 189 15.68 -19.03 6.69
N TYR A 190 16.06 -19.52 5.54
CA TYR A 190 16.69 -20.82 5.40
C TYR A 190 18.15 -20.73 4.97
N LEU A 191 18.81 -19.66 5.34
CA LEU A 191 20.24 -19.46 5.15
C LEU A 191 20.95 -19.51 6.52
N ASP A 192 22.14 -20.06 6.54
CA ASP A 192 23.05 -19.91 7.68
C ASP A 192 23.49 -18.44 7.85
N ASP A 193 24.06 -18.09 8.98
CA ASP A 193 24.50 -16.70 9.26
C ASP A 193 25.53 -16.19 8.25
N THR A 194 26.29 -17.11 7.65
CA THR A 194 27.25 -16.87 6.56
C THR A 194 26.91 -17.76 5.39
N VAL A 195 26.86 -17.20 4.19
CA VAL A 195 26.58 -17.88 2.91
C VAL A 195 27.87 -17.94 2.11
N LEU A 196 28.25 -19.13 1.64
CA LEU A 196 29.39 -19.30 0.75
C LEU A 196 28.93 -19.11 -0.70
N THR A 197 29.43 -18.04 -1.32
CA THR A 197 29.13 -17.68 -2.72
C THR A 197 30.35 -17.91 -3.61
N SER A 198 30.19 -17.78 -4.92
CA SER A 198 31.31 -17.81 -5.90
C SER A 198 32.33 -16.68 -5.68
N LYS A 199 31.97 -15.63 -4.95
CA LYS A 199 32.87 -14.53 -4.57
C LYS A 199 33.42 -14.64 -3.14
N GLY A 200 33.18 -15.76 -2.46
CA GLY A 200 33.58 -16.02 -1.09
C GLY A 200 32.42 -15.92 -0.10
N GLU A 201 32.76 -16.03 1.16
CA GLU A 201 31.79 -15.94 2.26
C GLU A 201 31.25 -14.53 2.41
N MET A 202 29.93 -14.42 2.65
CA MET A 202 29.27 -13.14 2.97
C MET A 202 28.21 -13.34 4.05
N PRO A 203 27.89 -12.26 4.81
CA PRO A 203 26.80 -12.31 5.77
C PRO A 203 25.45 -12.58 5.10
N LYS A 204 24.63 -13.42 5.69
CA LYS A 204 23.26 -13.72 5.27
C LYS A 204 22.45 -12.47 4.90
N LYS A 205 22.51 -11.43 5.74
CA LYS A 205 21.79 -10.17 5.50
C LYS A 205 22.19 -9.47 4.20
N GLU A 206 23.45 -9.53 3.82
CA GLU A 206 23.92 -8.93 2.57
C GLU A 206 23.49 -9.78 1.36
N PHE A 207 23.51 -11.11 1.50
CA PHE A 207 23.02 -12.01 0.45
C PHE A 207 21.51 -11.85 0.19
N GLN A 208 20.72 -11.72 1.25
CA GLN A 208 19.27 -11.45 1.15
C GLN A 208 18.97 -10.18 0.35
N LYS A 209 19.73 -9.11 0.58
CA LYS A 209 19.57 -7.86 -0.16
C LYS A 209 19.81 -8.04 -1.66
N LEU A 210 20.77 -8.90 -2.05
CA LEU A 210 21.02 -9.19 -3.46
C LEU A 210 19.82 -9.85 -4.14
N TYR A 211 19.19 -10.83 -3.48
CA TYR A 211 17.98 -11.47 -3.98
C TYR A 211 16.86 -10.47 -4.27
N TYR A 212 16.49 -9.64 -3.29
CA TYR A 212 15.42 -8.66 -3.49
C TYR A 212 15.80 -7.58 -4.50
N ALA A 213 17.06 -7.14 -4.51
CA ALA A 213 17.53 -6.12 -5.44
C ALA A 213 17.49 -6.63 -6.89
N ASP A 214 17.95 -7.86 -7.12
CA ASP A 214 17.91 -8.49 -8.42
C ASP A 214 16.48 -8.66 -8.94
N MET A 215 15.59 -9.18 -8.09
CA MET A 215 14.18 -9.35 -8.45
C MET A 215 13.50 -8.03 -8.81
N TYR A 216 13.79 -6.95 -8.07
CA TYR A 216 13.27 -5.62 -8.40
C TYR A 216 13.79 -5.12 -9.74
N GLU A 217 15.11 -5.13 -9.94
CA GLU A 217 15.75 -4.64 -11.16
C GLU A 217 15.33 -5.45 -12.39
N TYR A 218 15.28 -6.76 -12.26
CA TYR A 218 14.76 -7.63 -13.31
C TYR A 218 13.33 -7.25 -13.70
N THR A 219 12.44 -7.12 -12.70
CA THR A 219 11.02 -6.83 -12.94
C THR A 219 10.81 -5.52 -13.66
N ILE A 220 11.41 -4.42 -13.16
CA ILE A 220 11.22 -3.09 -13.79
C ILE A 220 11.88 -2.97 -15.16
N ASN A 221 12.94 -3.74 -15.43
CA ASN A 221 13.56 -3.79 -16.76
C ASN A 221 12.68 -4.51 -17.79
N ARG A 222 11.82 -5.44 -17.39
CA ARG A 222 10.88 -6.15 -18.27
C ARG A 222 9.52 -5.45 -18.34
N ASN A 223 9.05 -4.91 -17.23
CA ASN A 223 7.81 -4.17 -17.11
C ASN A 223 8.05 -2.93 -16.23
N PRO A 224 8.20 -1.72 -16.79
CA PRO A 224 8.43 -0.49 -16.01
C PRO A 224 7.31 -0.15 -15.03
N GLU A 225 6.08 -0.66 -15.24
CA GLU A 225 4.97 -0.55 -14.31
C GLU A 225 4.89 -1.73 -13.33
N GLY A 226 5.81 -2.70 -13.44
CA GLY A 226 5.84 -3.90 -12.60
C GLY A 226 6.27 -3.62 -11.17
N ILE A 227 5.91 -4.54 -10.28
CA ILE A 227 6.33 -4.50 -8.88
C ILE A 227 6.94 -5.82 -8.42
N ILE A 228 7.74 -5.74 -7.36
CA ILE A 228 7.88 -6.84 -6.43
C ILE A 228 7.08 -6.52 -5.16
N LEU A 229 6.32 -7.49 -4.68
CA LEU A 229 5.75 -7.48 -3.34
C LEU A 229 6.78 -8.16 -2.44
N ALA A 230 7.63 -7.37 -1.80
CA ALA A 230 8.80 -7.82 -1.06
C ALA A 230 8.61 -7.67 0.45
N ARG A 231 9.41 -8.37 1.26
CA ARG A 231 9.40 -8.22 2.71
C ARG A 231 10.21 -7.00 3.14
N PRO A 232 9.58 -5.98 3.78
CA PRO A 232 10.30 -4.82 4.33
C PRO A 232 10.94 -5.18 5.67
N TYR A 233 10.25 -4.96 6.78
CA TYR A 233 10.58 -5.50 8.09
C TYR A 233 9.59 -6.60 8.45
N SER A 234 10.08 -7.65 9.07
CA SER A 234 9.28 -8.74 9.63
C SER A 234 9.86 -9.11 11.00
N HIS A 235 8.98 -9.35 11.98
CA HIS A 235 9.40 -9.85 13.31
C HIS A 235 10.19 -11.17 13.22
N GLN A 236 10.04 -11.91 12.14
CA GLN A 236 10.72 -13.18 11.90
C GLN A 236 12.11 -13.02 11.28
N GLY A 237 12.27 -12.07 10.34
CA GLY A 237 13.51 -11.88 9.58
C GLY A 237 14.21 -10.54 9.80
N GLY A 238 13.61 -9.60 10.51
CA GLY A 238 14.09 -8.21 10.60
C GLY A 238 13.92 -7.47 9.27
N ALA A 239 14.73 -6.44 9.00
CA ALA A 239 14.77 -5.76 7.70
C ALA A 239 15.39 -6.68 6.64
N CYS A 240 14.70 -6.89 5.53
CA CYS A 240 15.03 -7.87 4.50
C CYS A 240 15.40 -7.21 3.17
N ALA A 241 14.43 -6.70 2.44
CA ALA A 241 14.67 -6.01 1.17
C ALA A 241 15.36 -4.65 1.40
N PRO A 242 16.22 -4.17 0.49
CA PRO A 242 16.68 -2.79 0.51
C PRO A 242 15.50 -1.82 0.35
N VAL A 243 15.53 -0.71 1.08
CA VAL A 243 14.47 0.33 1.01
C VAL A 243 14.31 0.83 -0.43
N SER A 244 15.41 1.08 -1.12
CA SER A 244 15.44 1.57 -2.51
C SER A 244 15.01 0.55 -3.57
N LYS A 245 14.71 -0.68 -3.17
CA LYS A 245 14.27 -1.79 -4.04
C LYS A 245 12.92 -2.37 -3.62
N ASN A 246 12.19 -1.68 -2.74
CA ASN A 246 10.90 -2.13 -2.25
C ASN A 246 9.80 -1.12 -2.62
N PRO A 247 9.14 -1.30 -3.77
CA PRO A 247 8.05 -0.43 -4.21
C PRO A 247 6.77 -0.66 -3.40
N LEU A 248 6.54 -1.87 -2.91
CA LEU A 248 5.42 -2.23 -2.04
C LEU A 248 5.83 -3.35 -1.09
N GLY A 249 5.74 -3.09 0.20
CA GLY A 249 6.08 -4.03 1.26
C GLY A 249 4.91 -4.93 1.67
N TRP A 250 5.26 -6.17 2.04
CA TRP A 250 4.40 -7.15 2.65
C TRP A 250 5.13 -7.80 3.84
N CYS A 251 4.62 -7.61 5.07
CA CYS A 251 5.36 -7.98 6.29
C CYS A 251 5.39 -9.48 6.60
N GLY A 252 4.63 -10.31 5.87
CA GLY A 252 4.60 -11.76 6.05
C GLY A 252 3.31 -12.26 6.69
N ASP A 253 3.39 -13.47 7.24
CA ASP A 253 2.24 -14.25 7.70
C ASP A 253 1.93 -13.98 9.17
N PHE A 254 0.69 -13.64 9.49
CA PHE A 254 0.22 -13.37 10.85
C PHE A 254 -0.94 -14.28 11.23
N PHE A 255 -1.28 -14.33 12.52
CA PHE A 255 -2.46 -15.03 12.98
C PHE A 255 -3.75 -14.28 12.61
N GLY A 256 -4.83 -15.02 12.36
CA GLY A 256 -6.15 -14.44 12.09
C GLY A 256 -6.88 -14.01 13.36
N ASN A 257 -6.21 -13.35 14.31
CA ASN A 257 -6.76 -12.93 15.59
C ASN A 257 -6.22 -11.56 16.02
N TRP A 258 -6.60 -11.08 17.22
CA TRP A 258 -6.18 -9.79 17.75
C TRP A 258 -4.65 -9.67 17.94
N GLU A 259 -4.00 -10.75 18.34
CA GLU A 259 -2.54 -10.78 18.50
C GLU A 259 -1.85 -10.62 17.13
N GLY A 260 -2.32 -11.36 16.13
CA GLY A 260 -1.80 -11.24 14.75
C GLY A 260 -2.00 -9.83 14.18
N LEU A 261 -3.15 -9.19 14.43
CA LEU A 261 -3.37 -7.80 14.02
C LEU A 261 -2.37 -6.84 14.68
N LYS A 262 -2.16 -6.95 15.99
CA LYS A 262 -1.17 -6.13 16.71
C LYS A 262 0.26 -6.34 16.21
N MET A 263 0.65 -7.59 15.98
CA MET A 263 1.95 -7.92 15.41
C MET A 263 2.13 -7.32 14.02
N GLN A 264 1.12 -7.39 13.17
CA GLN A 264 1.17 -6.82 11.82
C GLN A 264 1.26 -5.29 11.85
N ILE A 265 0.48 -4.62 12.71
CA ILE A 265 0.58 -3.18 12.95
C ILE A 265 2.00 -2.81 13.35
N HIS A 266 2.57 -3.55 14.31
CA HIS A 266 3.95 -3.33 14.76
C HIS A 266 4.95 -3.44 13.61
N ASP A 267 4.86 -4.49 12.79
CA ASP A 267 5.82 -4.70 11.70
C ASP A 267 5.67 -3.66 10.57
N ILE A 268 4.44 -3.22 10.27
CA ILE A 268 4.19 -2.11 9.34
C ILE A 268 4.78 -0.81 9.88
N TYR A 269 4.57 -0.49 11.17
CA TYR A 269 5.13 0.72 11.78
C TYR A 269 6.65 0.66 11.85
N LYS A 270 7.20 -0.52 12.16
CA LYS A 270 8.65 -0.73 12.15
C LYS A 270 9.26 -0.55 10.76
N SER A 271 8.58 -1.04 9.75
CA SER A 271 8.96 -0.79 8.35
C SER A 271 8.95 0.70 8.02
N THR A 272 7.92 1.41 8.44
CA THR A 272 7.82 2.86 8.30
C THR A 272 8.99 3.60 8.94
N GLU A 273 9.36 3.25 10.19
CA GLU A 273 10.54 3.82 10.87
C GLU A 273 11.87 3.55 10.15
N LEU A 274 11.95 2.44 9.43
CA LEU A 274 13.13 2.08 8.64
C LEU A 274 13.17 2.77 7.27
N GLY A 275 12.11 3.49 6.88
CA GLY A 275 12.04 4.27 5.66
C GLY A 275 11.39 3.57 4.47
N TYR A 276 10.72 2.43 4.65
CA TYR A 276 9.95 1.80 3.57
C TYR A 276 8.74 2.67 3.21
N GLY A 277 8.68 3.09 1.94
CA GLY A 277 7.75 4.10 1.46
C GLY A 277 6.28 3.68 1.53
N ALA A 278 5.98 2.46 1.12
CA ALA A 278 4.64 1.90 1.05
C ALA A 278 4.63 0.45 1.57
N VAL A 279 3.75 0.17 2.53
CA VAL A 279 3.60 -1.18 3.11
C VAL A 279 2.11 -1.51 3.20
N GLY A 280 1.71 -2.67 2.66
CA GLY A 280 0.35 -3.17 2.66
C GLY A 280 0.04 -4.02 3.90
N CYS A 281 -1.26 -4.23 4.15
CA CYS A 281 -1.78 -5.05 5.24
C CYS A 281 -2.42 -6.32 4.70
N GLU A 282 -2.02 -7.48 5.21
CA GLU A 282 -2.66 -8.76 4.96
C GLU A 282 -3.89 -8.91 5.86
N VAL A 283 -5.05 -8.68 5.26
CA VAL A 283 -6.31 -8.57 5.98
C VAL A 283 -6.85 -9.94 6.40
N GLY A 284 -7.09 -10.08 7.70
CA GLY A 284 -7.58 -11.30 8.32
C GLY A 284 -6.47 -12.26 8.77
N GLY A 285 -5.19 -11.90 8.51
CA GLY A 285 -4.03 -12.74 8.78
C GLY A 285 -3.93 -13.95 7.84
N TYR A 286 -2.97 -14.85 8.10
CA TYR A 286 -2.71 -16.02 7.27
C TYR A 286 -2.75 -17.34 8.04
N TRP A 287 -2.19 -17.36 9.26
CA TRP A 287 -1.94 -18.59 10.03
C TRP A 287 -3.12 -19.05 10.89
N LYS A 288 -3.27 -20.37 10.96
CA LYS A 288 -3.93 -21.24 11.97
C LYS A 288 -5.42 -21.07 12.15
N GLU A 289 -5.97 -19.89 12.22
CA GLU A 289 -7.39 -19.71 12.53
C GLU A 289 -8.04 -18.64 11.66
N ARG A 290 -9.31 -18.86 11.37
CA ARG A 290 -10.12 -17.83 10.69
C ARG A 290 -10.39 -16.71 11.69
N SER A 291 -10.21 -15.48 11.25
CA SER A 291 -10.70 -14.32 11.98
C SER A 291 -12.20 -14.46 12.24
N ASN A 292 -12.64 -14.11 13.42
CA ASN A 292 -14.06 -13.92 13.64
C ASN A 292 -14.56 -12.66 12.88
N LYS A 293 -15.86 -12.45 12.88
CA LYS A 293 -16.50 -11.33 12.17
C LYS A 293 -15.87 -9.98 12.50
N GLU A 294 -15.71 -9.70 13.80
CA GLU A 294 -15.19 -8.40 14.25
C GLU A 294 -13.71 -8.24 13.88
N GLN A 295 -12.90 -9.25 14.14
CA GLN A 295 -11.49 -9.27 13.77
C GLN A 295 -11.30 -8.98 12.27
N LEU A 296 -12.01 -9.70 11.40
CA LEU A 296 -11.90 -9.50 9.95
C LEU A 296 -12.23 -8.06 9.54
N VAL A 297 -13.31 -7.50 10.09
CA VAL A 297 -13.71 -6.12 9.76
C VAL A 297 -12.69 -5.11 10.29
N ARG A 298 -12.15 -5.30 11.52
CA ARG A 298 -11.12 -4.39 12.08
C ARG A 298 -9.80 -4.48 11.33
N TYR A 299 -9.41 -5.68 10.89
CA TYR A 299 -8.30 -5.86 9.96
C TYR A 299 -8.51 -5.06 8.66
N ALA A 300 -9.71 -5.17 8.05
CA ALA A 300 -10.02 -4.45 6.82
C ALA A 300 -10.01 -2.92 7.00
N GLN A 301 -10.48 -2.42 8.15
CA GLN A 301 -10.47 -1.01 8.49
C GLN A 301 -9.04 -0.47 8.67
N PHE A 302 -8.18 -1.23 9.35
CA PHE A 302 -6.75 -0.89 9.44
C PHE A 302 -6.08 -0.96 8.07
N GLY A 303 -6.30 -2.05 7.31
CA GLY A 303 -5.76 -2.24 5.96
C GLY A 303 -6.17 -1.12 5.00
N ALA A 304 -7.39 -0.59 5.13
CA ALA A 304 -7.86 0.54 4.33
C ALA A 304 -7.04 1.83 4.55
N MET A 305 -6.34 1.93 5.67
CA MET A 305 -5.48 3.07 6.03
C MET A 305 -3.98 2.73 5.90
N THR A 306 -3.62 1.77 5.08
CA THR A 306 -2.25 1.41 4.68
C THR A 306 -2.06 1.58 3.18
N ALA A 307 -0.92 1.15 2.63
CA ALA A 307 -0.65 1.30 1.20
C ALA A 307 -1.50 0.37 0.32
N CYS A 308 -1.84 -0.83 0.79
CA CYS A 308 -2.55 -1.83 0.01
C CYS A 308 -3.32 -2.77 0.94
N ILE A 309 -4.53 -3.15 0.55
CA ILE A 309 -5.27 -4.27 1.16
C ILE A 309 -4.88 -5.54 0.42
N ILE A 310 -4.30 -6.50 1.13
CA ILE A 310 -4.02 -7.84 0.63
C ILE A 310 -4.95 -8.79 1.37
N ASN A 311 -5.86 -9.45 0.67
CA ASN A 311 -6.83 -10.36 1.30
C ASN A 311 -6.71 -11.76 0.74
N GLY A 312 -6.27 -12.67 1.58
CA GLY A 312 -6.10 -14.07 1.24
C GLY A 312 -6.03 -14.95 2.46
N GLY A 313 -5.80 -16.23 2.25
CA GLY A 313 -5.69 -17.16 3.35
C GLY A 313 -5.05 -18.47 2.96
N SER A 314 -4.46 -19.15 3.94
CA SER A 314 -3.90 -20.47 3.75
C SER A 314 -4.96 -21.56 3.92
N ASN A 315 -4.79 -22.61 3.12
CA ASN A 315 -5.40 -23.92 3.31
C ASN A 315 -6.91 -23.99 3.61
N GLY A 316 -7.69 -23.37 2.77
CA GLY A 316 -9.10 -23.72 2.62
C GLY A 316 -9.95 -23.47 3.86
N ALA A 317 -10.36 -24.52 4.53
CA ALA A 317 -11.48 -24.46 5.47
C ALA A 317 -11.23 -23.67 6.76
N PHE A 318 -10.00 -23.51 7.22
CA PHE A 318 -9.71 -22.94 8.54
C PHE A 318 -9.21 -21.50 8.51
N THR A 319 -8.56 -21.08 7.45
CA THR A 319 -7.85 -19.80 7.36
C THR A 319 -8.33 -18.91 6.22
N ASN A 320 -9.45 -19.25 5.59
CA ASN A 320 -10.00 -18.45 4.52
C ASN A 320 -10.71 -17.22 5.09
N HIS A 321 -10.19 -16.03 4.79
CA HIS A 321 -10.64 -14.73 5.30
C HIS A 321 -11.55 -13.98 4.33
N LEU A 322 -12.26 -14.71 3.46
CA LEU A 322 -13.19 -14.10 2.51
C LEU A 322 -14.40 -13.47 3.24
N PRO A 323 -14.76 -12.22 2.96
CA PRO A 323 -15.78 -11.48 3.73
C PRO A 323 -17.15 -12.18 3.81
N TRP A 324 -17.53 -12.91 2.76
CA TRP A 324 -18.83 -13.63 2.68
C TRP A 324 -18.89 -14.94 3.45
N TYR A 325 -17.84 -15.34 4.18
CA TYR A 325 -17.89 -16.50 5.07
C TYR A 325 -18.48 -16.20 6.44
N HIS A 326 -18.72 -14.93 6.75
CA HIS A 326 -19.39 -14.51 7.95
C HIS A 326 -20.88 -14.25 7.66
N ASP A 327 -21.31 -13.02 7.81
CA ASP A 327 -22.67 -12.57 7.54
C ASP A 327 -22.71 -11.33 6.64
N GLU A 328 -23.91 -10.88 6.30
CA GLU A 328 -24.10 -9.71 5.43
C GLU A 328 -23.54 -8.41 6.05
N GLU A 329 -23.55 -8.29 7.39
CA GLU A 329 -23.00 -7.12 8.07
C GLU A 329 -21.48 -7.07 7.92
N ALA A 330 -20.78 -8.21 8.11
CA ALA A 330 -19.33 -8.30 7.88
C ALA A 330 -18.96 -7.97 6.44
N GLU A 331 -19.67 -8.56 5.47
CA GLU A 331 -19.45 -8.29 4.05
C GLU A 331 -19.64 -6.81 3.73
N LYS A 332 -20.70 -6.18 4.27
CA LYS A 332 -20.98 -4.76 4.07
C LYS A 332 -19.90 -3.86 4.69
N CYS A 333 -19.46 -4.15 5.92
CA CYS A 333 -18.45 -3.36 6.61
C CYS A 333 -17.07 -3.49 5.94
N TYR A 334 -16.70 -4.70 5.53
CA TYR A 334 -15.47 -4.93 4.76
C TYR A 334 -15.52 -4.18 3.42
N ARG A 335 -16.62 -4.31 2.66
CA ARG A 335 -16.78 -3.63 1.37
C ARG A 335 -16.69 -2.11 1.52
N GLN A 336 -17.25 -1.53 2.59
CA GLN A 336 -17.11 -0.12 2.89
C GLN A 336 -15.65 0.29 3.10
N ALA A 337 -14.88 -0.47 3.86
CA ALA A 337 -13.46 -0.23 4.09
C ALA A 337 -12.64 -0.35 2.80
N ALA A 338 -12.89 -1.39 2.01
CA ALA A 338 -12.22 -1.61 0.74
C ALA A 338 -12.51 -0.48 -0.28
N TRP A 339 -13.76 -0.01 -0.38
CA TRP A 339 -14.09 1.13 -1.24
C TRP A 339 -13.52 2.46 -0.73
N LEU A 340 -13.47 2.67 0.59
CA LEU A 340 -12.82 3.85 1.14
C LEU A 340 -11.33 3.88 0.75
N HIS A 341 -10.65 2.75 0.86
CA HIS A 341 -9.26 2.61 0.41
C HIS A 341 -9.11 2.89 -1.09
N SER A 342 -9.91 2.23 -1.93
CA SER A 342 -9.85 2.41 -3.39
C SER A 342 -10.11 3.86 -3.80
N GLN A 343 -11.05 4.55 -3.14
CA GLN A 343 -11.33 5.96 -3.40
C GLN A 343 -10.19 6.90 -2.96
N LEU A 344 -9.34 6.48 -2.01
CA LEU A 344 -8.18 7.24 -1.57
C LEU A 344 -6.93 7.03 -2.44
N ILE A 345 -6.93 6.13 -3.42
CA ILE A 345 -5.73 5.82 -4.23
C ILE A 345 -5.07 7.07 -4.83
N PRO A 346 -5.80 8.08 -5.37
CA PRO A 346 -5.16 9.31 -5.84
C PRO A 346 -4.36 10.05 -4.77
N TYR A 347 -4.89 10.07 -3.54
CA TYR A 347 -4.19 10.64 -2.38
C TYR A 347 -2.98 9.79 -1.96
N LEU A 348 -3.13 8.45 -1.85
CA LEU A 348 -2.05 7.53 -1.49
C LEU A 348 -0.88 7.64 -2.47
N PHE A 349 -1.16 7.62 -3.75
CA PHE A 349 -0.16 7.81 -4.79
C PHE A 349 0.57 9.15 -4.65
N SER A 350 -0.18 10.24 -4.51
CA SER A 350 0.38 11.59 -4.36
C SER A 350 1.28 11.72 -3.13
N GLU A 351 0.87 11.15 -1.98
CA GLU A 351 1.68 11.17 -0.76
C GLU A 351 2.94 10.30 -0.88
N THR A 352 2.87 9.18 -1.63
CA THR A 352 4.05 8.34 -1.90
C THR A 352 5.04 9.04 -2.84
N VAL A 353 4.56 9.73 -3.87
CA VAL A 353 5.43 10.58 -4.73
C VAL A 353 6.07 11.69 -3.89
N ASN A 354 5.29 12.34 -3.03
CA ASN A 354 5.83 13.36 -2.12
C ASN A 354 6.92 12.80 -1.20
N ALA A 355 6.71 11.60 -0.64
CA ALA A 355 7.69 10.91 0.19
C ALA A 355 8.97 10.57 -0.59
N HIS A 356 8.86 10.12 -1.82
CA HIS A 356 10.00 9.86 -2.71
C HIS A 356 10.83 11.13 -2.97
N LEU A 357 10.17 12.25 -3.30
CA LEU A 357 10.84 13.49 -3.68
C LEU A 357 11.45 14.25 -2.50
N ASN A 358 10.77 14.23 -1.36
CA ASN A 358 11.09 15.08 -0.20
C ASN A 358 11.59 14.29 1.02
N GLY A 359 11.64 12.97 0.92
CA GLY A 359 11.91 12.06 2.04
C GLY A 359 10.65 11.77 2.87
N GLY A 360 10.65 10.65 3.56
CA GLY A 360 9.54 10.18 4.40
C GLY A 360 8.92 8.89 3.89
N THR A 361 7.73 8.62 4.37
CA THR A 361 6.96 7.40 4.08
C THR A 361 5.48 7.73 3.97
N LEU A 362 4.66 6.81 3.45
CA LEU A 362 3.22 7.00 3.36
C LEU A 362 2.56 7.09 4.74
N LEU A 363 3.01 6.30 5.72
CA LEU A 363 2.54 6.40 7.09
C LEU A 363 3.48 7.31 7.89
N ASN A 364 2.93 8.25 8.62
CA ASN A 364 3.68 9.24 9.39
C ASN A 364 3.21 9.25 10.85
N ASN A 365 4.03 9.78 11.73
CA ASN A 365 3.70 9.96 13.15
C ASN A 365 3.10 8.68 13.78
N VAL A 366 3.74 7.54 13.52
CA VAL A 366 3.30 6.24 14.05
C VAL A 366 3.46 6.18 15.56
N SER A 367 2.46 5.65 16.24
CA SER A 367 2.48 5.41 17.69
C SER A 367 2.23 3.93 17.95
N PHE A 368 3.24 3.22 18.46
CA PHE A 368 3.13 1.80 18.80
C PHE A 368 2.18 1.59 19.99
N ASP A 369 2.26 2.45 21.00
CA ASP A 369 1.44 2.34 22.22
C ASP A 369 -0.04 2.59 21.95
N GLN A 370 -0.34 3.52 21.05
CA GLN A 370 -1.72 3.85 20.68
C GLN A 370 -2.20 3.09 19.44
N GLU A 371 -1.32 2.36 18.73
CA GLU A 371 -1.64 1.69 17.47
C GLU A 371 -2.27 2.66 16.45
N SER A 372 -1.69 3.86 16.34
CA SER A 372 -2.20 4.96 15.53
C SER A 372 -1.14 5.54 14.60
N HIS A 373 -1.57 6.16 13.50
CA HIS A 373 -0.68 6.84 12.56
C HIS A 373 -1.43 7.94 11.78
N ILE A 374 -0.66 8.77 11.09
CA ILE A 374 -1.17 9.68 10.07
C ILE A 374 -0.87 9.08 8.69
N LEU A 375 -1.89 8.76 7.93
CA LEU A 375 -1.78 8.36 6.53
C LEU A 375 -1.58 9.61 5.67
N GLY A 376 -0.46 9.67 4.94
CA GLY A 376 -0.01 10.89 4.29
C GLY A 376 0.20 12.02 5.28
N ARG A 377 -0.32 13.20 4.99
CA ARG A 377 -0.22 14.40 5.84
C ARG A 377 -1.50 14.74 6.59
N ASP A 378 -2.63 14.16 6.21
CA ASP A 378 -3.94 14.73 6.51
C ASP A 378 -4.94 13.78 7.17
N ILE A 379 -4.68 12.48 7.22
CA ILE A 379 -5.65 11.48 7.71
C ILE A 379 -5.08 10.77 8.93
N PHE A 380 -5.61 11.07 10.11
CA PHE A 380 -5.25 10.34 11.34
C PHE A 380 -6.19 9.15 11.55
N THR A 381 -5.63 8.03 11.93
CA THR A 381 -6.39 6.82 12.29
C THR A 381 -5.76 6.09 13.46
N LYS A 382 -6.60 5.34 14.19
CA LYS A 382 -6.18 4.37 15.21
C LYS A 382 -6.84 3.03 14.93
N ALA A 383 -6.07 1.97 15.00
CA ALA A 383 -6.59 0.61 14.89
C ALA A 383 -7.42 0.22 16.13
N ILE A 384 -8.50 -0.54 15.92
CA ILE A 384 -9.23 -1.23 16.99
C ILE A 384 -8.71 -2.67 17.01
N THR A 385 -8.09 -3.06 18.12
CA THR A 385 -7.35 -4.32 18.27
C THR A 385 -7.85 -5.20 19.41
N SER A 386 -9.10 -5.00 19.81
CA SER A 386 -9.80 -5.80 20.83
C SER A 386 -11.29 -5.90 20.53
N GLU A 387 -11.99 -6.78 21.21
CA GLU A 387 -13.46 -6.89 21.15
C GLU A 387 -14.17 -5.71 21.85
N ASP A 388 -13.45 -4.96 22.68
CA ASP A 388 -14.00 -3.76 23.30
C ASP A 388 -14.09 -2.65 22.25
N SER A 389 -15.31 -2.25 21.93
CA SER A 389 -15.57 -1.16 20.99
C SER A 389 -15.23 0.22 21.56
N LEU A 390 -15.12 0.36 22.90
CA LEU A 390 -14.64 1.58 23.54
C LEU A 390 -13.13 1.68 23.33
N THR A 391 -12.70 2.75 22.73
CA THR A 391 -11.28 3.01 22.49
C THR A 391 -10.91 4.42 22.96
N GLU A 392 -9.71 4.52 23.55
CA GLU A 392 -9.15 5.78 24.03
C GLU A 392 -7.83 6.07 23.32
N PHE A 393 -7.61 7.30 22.93
CA PHE A 393 -6.39 7.77 22.27
C PHE A 393 -6.32 9.30 22.27
N ASN A 394 -5.11 9.85 22.14
CA ASN A 394 -4.92 11.28 21.93
C ASN A 394 -4.79 11.60 20.46
N LEU A 395 -5.45 12.67 20.03
CA LEU A 395 -5.21 13.23 18.69
C LEU A 395 -3.83 13.87 18.63
N PRO A 396 -3.13 13.82 17.47
CA PRO A 396 -1.84 14.48 17.32
C PRO A 396 -1.92 15.99 17.60
N ASP A 397 -0.92 16.51 18.30
CA ASP A 397 -0.82 17.93 18.65
C ASP A 397 -0.72 18.86 17.43
N ASN A 398 -0.84 20.16 17.67
CA ASN A 398 -0.57 21.26 16.72
C ASN A 398 -1.52 21.38 15.51
N ASN A 399 -2.62 20.61 15.47
CA ASN A 399 -3.64 20.72 14.42
C ASN A 399 -5.03 20.71 15.04
N LYS A 400 -6.03 21.13 14.26
CA LYS A 400 -7.43 20.76 14.50
C LYS A 400 -7.77 19.57 13.64
N TRP A 401 -8.60 18.70 14.20
CA TRP A 401 -9.03 17.46 13.57
C TRP A 401 -10.54 17.40 13.46
N VAL A 402 -11.04 16.84 12.38
CA VAL A 402 -12.47 16.67 12.13
C VAL A 402 -12.77 15.18 12.08
N ASP A 403 -13.66 14.69 12.94
CA ASP A 403 -14.15 13.31 12.86
C ASP A 403 -14.84 13.08 11.51
N PHE A 404 -14.32 12.16 10.73
CA PHE A 404 -14.79 11.87 9.38
C PHE A 404 -16.28 11.46 9.33
N TRP A 405 -16.77 10.80 10.39
CA TRP A 405 -18.12 10.25 10.43
C TRP A 405 -19.18 11.23 10.92
N THR A 406 -18.79 12.15 11.82
CA THR A 406 -19.74 13.06 12.49
C THR A 406 -19.57 14.51 12.10
N ASN A 407 -18.45 14.89 11.47
CA ASN A 407 -17.99 16.25 11.21
C ASN A 407 -17.74 17.09 12.49
N GLU A 408 -17.64 16.47 13.66
CA GLU A 408 -17.26 17.15 14.90
C GLU A 408 -15.80 17.58 14.86
N GLU A 409 -15.51 18.77 15.34
CA GLU A 409 -14.15 19.35 15.40
C GLU A 409 -13.53 19.12 16.77
N TYR A 410 -12.24 18.75 16.80
CA TYR A 410 -11.43 18.53 17.99
C TYR A 410 -10.12 19.31 17.88
N ASN A 411 -9.52 19.65 19.02
CA ASN A 411 -8.16 20.21 19.03
C ASN A 411 -7.13 19.10 19.07
N GLY A 412 -5.92 19.40 18.59
CA GLY A 412 -4.77 18.54 18.82
C GLY A 412 -4.52 18.35 20.32
N GLY A 413 -4.11 17.15 20.71
CA GLY A 413 -3.93 16.74 22.10
C GLY A 413 -5.21 16.33 22.83
N ASP A 414 -6.41 16.55 22.27
CA ASP A 414 -7.65 16.11 22.90
C ASP A 414 -7.66 14.58 23.07
N LEU A 415 -8.06 14.14 24.26
CA LEU A 415 -8.32 12.73 24.55
C LEU A 415 -9.69 12.34 23.98
N ILE A 416 -9.70 11.41 23.07
CA ILE A 416 -10.92 10.80 22.54
C ILE A 416 -11.19 9.51 23.31
N SER A 417 -12.39 9.40 23.89
CA SER A 417 -12.91 8.17 24.52
C SER A 417 -14.28 7.89 23.91
N LYS A 418 -14.35 6.95 22.97
CA LYS A 418 -15.54 6.73 22.14
C LYS A 418 -15.70 5.26 21.74
N ALA A 419 -16.94 4.78 21.72
CA ALA A 419 -17.28 3.49 21.15
C ALA A 419 -17.53 3.63 19.63
N TYR A 420 -16.96 2.71 18.87
CA TYR A 420 -17.14 2.65 17.42
C TYR A 420 -17.93 1.41 17.01
N PRO A 421 -19.11 1.55 16.41
CA PRO A 421 -19.84 0.42 15.86
C PRO A 421 -19.02 -0.25 14.74
N LEU A 422 -19.37 -1.48 14.38
CA LEU A 422 -18.58 -2.30 13.46
C LEU A 422 -18.31 -1.63 12.08
N ASN A 423 -19.24 -0.79 11.61
CA ASN A 423 -19.10 -0.05 10.34
C ASN A 423 -18.32 1.26 10.47
N ARG A 424 -17.72 1.57 11.61
CA ARG A 424 -16.93 2.79 11.84
C ARG A 424 -15.67 2.47 12.64
N PHE A 425 -14.68 3.34 12.52
CA PHE A 425 -13.41 3.27 13.24
C PHE A 425 -12.86 4.68 13.44
N PRO A 426 -11.88 4.89 14.32
CA PRO A 426 -11.23 6.19 14.50
C PRO A 426 -10.64 6.68 13.18
N LEU A 427 -11.21 7.72 12.62
CA LEU A 427 -10.79 8.35 11.36
C LEU A 427 -11.04 9.85 11.45
N PHE A 428 -9.95 10.62 11.40
CA PHE A 428 -9.99 12.07 11.57
C PHE A 428 -9.21 12.74 10.45
N ILE A 429 -9.76 13.82 9.94
CA ILE A 429 -9.14 14.59 8.87
C ILE A 429 -8.62 15.92 9.45
N ARG A 430 -7.40 16.29 9.09
CA ARG A 430 -6.80 17.55 9.50
C ARG A 430 -7.61 18.74 8.96
N SER A 431 -7.88 19.73 9.78
CA SER A 431 -8.45 21.00 9.31
C SER A 431 -7.46 21.69 8.34
N GLY A 432 -7.93 22.08 7.18
CA GLY A 432 -7.10 22.57 6.07
C GLY A 432 -6.60 21.48 5.13
N ALA A 433 -7.12 20.25 5.24
CA ALA A 433 -6.80 19.17 4.31
C ALA A 433 -7.49 19.34 2.96
N ILE A 434 -6.76 19.00 1.88
CA ILE A 434 -7.25 18.85 0.52
C ILE A 434 -6.85 17.45 0.05
N ILE A 435 -7.83 16.58 -0.13
CA ILE A 435 -7.64 15.14 -0.39
C ILE A 435 -8.20 14.80 -1.78
N PRO A 436 -7.34 14.56 -2.78
CA PRO A 436 -7.78 14.03 -4.07
C PRO A 436 -8.34 12.61 -3.93
N MET A 437 -9.45 12.32 -4.60
CA MET A 437 -10.14 11.03 -4.50
C MET A 437 -10.60 10.52 -5.86
N ASP A 438 -10.97 9.23 -5.91
CA ASP A 438 -11.67 8.60 -7.03
C ASP A 438 -13.01 8.02 -6.52
N ILE A 439 -14.08 8.81 -6.60
CA ILE A 439 -15.40 8.42 -6.06
C ILE A 439 -16.27 7.88 -7.17
N GLN A 440 -16.58 6.58 -7.12
CA GLN A 440 -17.37 5.87 -8.13
C GLN A 440 -18.76 5.42 -7.62
N ASN A 441 -18.96 5.43 -6.30
CA ASN A 441 -20.16 4.93 -5.64
C ASN A 441 -20.33 5.56 -4.24
N SER A 442 -21.34 5.12 -3.49
CA SER A 442 -21.67 5.66 -2.17
C SER A 442 -21.22 4.79 -0.98
N TYR A 443 -20.44 3.73 -1.19
CA TYR A 443 -20.11 2.79 -0.11
C TYR A 443 -19.29 3.41 1.02
N SER A 444 -18.35 4.30 0.71
CA SER A 444 -17.55 5.01 1.73
C SER A 444 -18.33 6.08 2.50
N GLY A 445 -19.51 6.46 2.02
CA GLY A 445 -20.28 7.59 2.56
C GLY A 445 -19.80 8.97 2.08
N ILE A 446 -18.86 9.01 1.13
CA ILE A 446 -18.37 10.26 0.49
C ILE A 446 -18.89 10.33 -0.93
N GLY A 447 -19.91 11.13 -1.18
CA GLY A 447 -20.48 11.27 -2.51
C GLY A 447 -21.22 10.03 -3.02
N ASP A 448 -21.38 9.95 -4.31
CA ASP A 448 -22.16 8.92 -5.01
C ASP A 448 -21.70 8.73 -6.47
N ALA A 449 -22.41 7.90 -7.23
CA ALA A 449 -22.10 7.60 -8.63
C ALA A 449 -22.14 8.83 -9.57
N SER A 450 -22.74 9.97 -9.17
CA SER A 450 -22.71 11.21 -9.96
C SER A 450 -21.32 11.81 -10.10
N LEU A 451 -20.39 11.39 -9.26
CA LEU A 451 -18.99 11.83 -9.26
C LEU A 451 -18.08 10.95 -10.15
N LYS A 452 -18.61 9.84 -10.66
CA LYS A 452 -17.88 8.99 -11.61
C LYS A 452 -17.43 9.79 -12.83
N ASN A 453 -16.19 9.56 -13.28
CA ASN A 453 -15.53 10.28 -14.37
C ASN A 453 -15.26 11.78 -14.09
N LYS A 454 -15.33 12.21 -12.84
CA LYS A 454 -14.83 13.50 -12.38
C LYS A 454 -13.56 13.28 -11.54
N HIS A 455 -12.92 14.39 -11.17
CA HIS A 455 -11.79 14.41 -10.22
C HIS A 455 -12.28 15.00 -8.90
N PRO A 456 -12.80 14.16 -7.99
CA PRO A 456 -13.27 14.63 -6.69
C PRO A 456 -12.12 15.09 -5.81
N ILE A 457 -12.26 16.26 -5.22
CA ILE A 457 -11.33 16.86 -4.26
C ILE A 457 -12.10 17.11 -2.98
N LEU A 458 -11.82 16.35 -1.94
CA LEU A 458 -12.43 16.53 -0.63
C LEU A 458 -11.65 17.58 0.15
N ILE A 459 -12.35 18.62 0.63
CA ILE A 459 -11.75 19.76 1.34
C ILE A 459 -12.38 19.88 2.74
N TYR A 460 -11.53 19.92 3.76
CA TYR A 460 -11.88 20.28 5.12
C TYR A 460 -11.31 21.67 5.41
N PRO A 461 -12.14 22.73 5.40
CA PRO A 461 -11.64 24.09 5.42
C PRO A 461 -10.91 24.43 6.73
N GLY A 462 -9.63 24.80 6.63
CA GLY A 462 -8.89 25.57 7.64
C GLY A 462 -8.94 27.06 7.31
N GLU A 463 -8.08 27.89 7.94
CA GLU A 463 -7.91 29.28 7.55
C GLU A 463 -7.41 29.38 6.12
N LYS A 464 -6.36 28.61 5.80
CA LYS A 464 -5.82 28.41 4.45
C LYS A 464 -5.47 26.96 4.26
N ALA A 465 -5.70 26.46 3.06
CA ALA A 465 -5.35 25.10 2.65
C ALA A 465 -4.54 25.13 1.35
N PHE A 466 -3.54 24.26 1.26
CA PHE A 466 -2.74 24.05 0.05
C PHE A 466 -2.45 22.57 -0.11
N CYS A 467 -2.59 22.09 -1.34
CA CYS A 467 -2.18 20.75 -1.73
C CYS A 467 -1.42 20.81 -3.06
N ARG A 468 -0.18 20.33 -3.07
CA ARG A 468 0.47 19.91 -4.30
C ARG A 468 0.10 18.46 -4.54
N TYR A 469 -0.79 18.28 -5.48
CA TYR A 469 -1.29 16.96 -5.88
C TYR A 469 -0.46 16.44 -7.04
N TYR A 470 0.28 15.37 -6.79
CA TYR A 470 0.96 14.59 -7.83
C TYR A 470 -0.07 13.63 -8.43
N ARG A 471 -0.77 14.09 -9.47
CA ARG A 471 -1.88 13.36 -10.09
C ARG A 471 -1.35 12.26 -10.99
N PRO A 472 -1.71 10.99 -10.76
CA PRO A 472 -1.31 9.91 -11.68
C PRO A 472 -1.93 10.14 -13.07
N THR A 473 -1.12 9.99 -14.13
CA THR A 473 -1.57 10.12 -15.53
C THR A 473 -1.89 8.78 -16.18
N GLY A 474 -1.56 7.68 -15.52
CA GLY A 474 -1.81 6.30 -15.92
C GLY A 474 -1.90 5.37 -14.72
N THR A 475 -1.56 4.11 -14.94
CA THR A 475 -1.52 3.06 -13.92
C THR A 475 -0.14 2.87 -13.30
N GLY A 476 0.91 3.40 -13.92
CA GLY A 476 2.29 3.32 -13.49
C GLY A 476 2.71 4.40 -12.49
N THR A 477 3.91 4.92 -12.68
CA THR A 477 4.55 5.92 -11.80
C THR A 477 4.50 7.35 -12.35
N ASP A 478 3.97 7.55 -13.56
CA ASP A 478 3.90 8.86 -14.20
C ASP A 478 2.83 9.75 -13.56
N TYR A 479 3.14 11.03 -13.41
CA TYR A 479 2.25 12.02 -12.81
C TYR A 479 2.42 13.41 -13.43
N GLU A 480 1.39 14.23 -13.26
CA GLU A 480 1.44 15.67 -13.46
C GLU A 480 1.23 16.39 -12.12
N ILE A 481 1.63 17.65 -12.05
CA ILE A 481 1.46 18.48 -10.84
C ILE A 481 0.19 19.30 -10.97
N VAL A 482 -0.66 19.25 -9.93
CA VAL A 482 -1.83 20.10 -9.76
C VAL A 482 -1.74 20.79 -8.40
N ASP A 483 -1.58 22.10 -8.39
CA ASP A 483 -1.59 22.89 -7.17
C ASP A 483 -3.02 23.38 -6.87
N ILE A 484 -3.53 23.09 -5.69
CA ILE A 484 -4.87 23.43 -5.24
C ILE A 484 -4.77 24.27 -3.97
N THR A 485 -5.42 25.45 -3.96
CA THR A 485 -5.49 26.33 -2.79
C THR A 485 -6.91 26.65 -2.42
N PHE A 486 -7.17 26.77 -1.13
CA PHE A 486 -8.43 27.27 -0.59
C PHE A 486 -8.15 28.27 0.54
N ASP A 487 -8.70 29.46 0.44
CA ASP A 487 -8.62 30.52 1.47
C ASP A 487 -10.04 30.79 2.00
N ARG A 488 -10.28 30.41 3.26
CA ARG A 488 -11.60 30.55 3.88
C ARG A 488 -12.05 31.99 4.06
N ALA A 489 -11.12 32.89 4.33
CA ALA A 489 -11.44 34.29 4.62
C ALA A 489 -11.92 35.06 3.38
N SER A 490 -11.30 34.80 2.24
CA SER A 490 -11.70 35.38 0.95
C SER A 490 -12.73 34.55 0.19
N GLY A 491 -12.93 33.26 0.56
CA GLY A 491 -13.72 32.30 -0.19
C GLY A 491 -13.09 31.89 -1.51
N ALA A 492 -11.79 32.14 -1.71
CA ALA A 492 -11.09 31.81 -2.95
C ALA A 492 -10.70 30.33 -3.00
N LEU A 493 -11.11 29.64 -4.07
CA LEU A 493 -10.65 28.30 -4.43
C LEU A 493 -9.98 28.38 -5.80
N GLU A 494 -8.69 28.04 -5.85
CA GLU A 494 -7.90 28.11 -7.07
C GLU A 494 -7.25 26.76 -7.38
N VAL A 495 -7.13 26.45 -8.68
CA VAL A 495 -6.43 25.28 -9.19
C VAL A 495 -5.53 25.69 -10.32
N GLU A 496 -4.29 25.20 -10.32
CA GLU A 496 -3.34 25.31 -11.42
C GLU A 496 -2.77 23.93 -11.74
N GLY A 497 -2.95 23.48 -12.99
CA GLY A 497 -2.49 22.19 -13.48
C GLY A 497 -2.24 22.21 -14.99
N GLU A 498 -1.81 21.07 -15.53
CA GLU A 498 -1.47 20.96 -16.95
C GLU A 498 -2.67 20.50 -17.80
N SER A 499 -3.51 19.63 -17.26
CA SER A 499 -4.65 19.00 -17.96
C SER A 499 -5.97 19.73 -17.69
N ASP A 500 -6.85 19.69 -18.70
CA ASP A 500 -8.22 20.21 -18.62
C ASP A 500 -9.13 19.16 -17.98
N LEU A 501 -9.33 19.21 -16.68
CA LEU A 501 -10.02 18.19 -15.90
C LEU A 501 -11.39 18.67 -15.40
N ALA A 502 -12.32 17.72 -15.31
CA ALA A 502 -13.65 17.95 -14.71
C ALA A 502 -13.58 17.73 -13.20
N TYR A 503 -13.37 18.78 -12.42
CA TYR A 503 -13.30 18.69 -10.95
C TYR A 503 -14.67 18.68 -10.30
N ALA A 504 -14.74 17.99 -9.15
CA ALA A 504 -15.84 18.07 -8.20
C ALA A 504 -15.26 18.37 -6.81
N PHE A 505 -15.35 19.62 -6.35
CA PHE A 505 -14.89 19.99 -5.02
C PHE A 505 -15.97 19.71 -4.00
N LEU A 506 -15.63 18.92 -2.97
CA LEU A 506 -16.51 18.48 -1.89
C LEU A 506 -16.05 19.17 -0.61
N ILE A 507 -16.63 20.34 -0.28
CA ILE A 507 -16.20 21.14 0.86
C ILE A 507 -17.12 20.86 2.04
N ARG A 508 -16.56 20.23 3.09
CA ARG A 508 -17.26 19.88 4.34
C ARG A 508 -17.16 21.00 5.37
N ASN A 509 -18.04 20.97 6.37
CA ASN A 509 -18.07 21.92 7.48
C ASN A 509 -18.10 23.38 7.04
N MET A 510 -18.82 23.66 5.97
CA MET A 510 -19.03 24.99 5.45
C MET A 510 -20.52 25.33 5.44
N ASN A 511 -20.90 26.50 5.94
CA ASN A 511 -22.27 26.97 5.85
C ASN A 511 -22.69 27.15 4.40
N LYS A 512 -24.01 27.15 4.13
CA LYS A 512 -24.53 27.42 2.78
C LYS A 512 -24.07 28.80 2.33
N PRO A 513 -23.34 28.92 1.20
CA PRO A 513 -22.96 30.21 0.67
C PRO A 513 -24.16 30.98 0.10
N ALA A 514 -24.04 32.28 0.03
CA ALA A 514 -25.00 33.13 -0.67
C ALA A 514 -24.88 32.90 -2.20
N GLU A 515 -23.65 32.77 -2.70
CA GLU A 515 -23.35 32.57 -4.11
C GLU A 515 -22.02 31.80 -4.28
N VAL A 516 -21.88 31.04 -5.36
CA VAL A 516 -20.57 30.56 -5.85
C VAL A 516 -20.40 31.08 -7.28
N LYS A 517 -19.41 31.95 -7.48
CA LYS A 517 -19.16 32.56 -8.78
C LYS A 517 -18.31 31.66 -9.67
N ASN A 518 -18.56 31.68 -10.95
CA ASN A 518 -17.81 31.00 -12.01
C ASN A 518 -17.87 29.47 -12.00
N ALA A 519 -18.81 28.87 -11.27
CA ALA A 519 -18.98 27.40 -11.21
C ALA A 519 -20.42 26.99 -10.95
N GLU A 520 -20.77 25.78 -11.31
CA GLU A 520 -22.02 25.12 -10.88
C GLU A 520 -21.84 24.60 -9.45
N TRP A 521 -22.90 24.65 -8.64
CA TRP A 521 -22.83 24.21 -7.26
C TRP A 521 -24.16 23.73 -6.69
N GLU A 522 -24.07 22.89 -5.68
CA GLU A 522 -25.17 22.44 -4.85
C GLU A 522 -24.76 22.36 -3.38
N TYR A 523 -25.74 22.50 -2.48
CA TYR A 523 -25.49 22.43 -1.05
C TYR A 523 -26.42 21.44 -0.37
N ASN A 524 -25.83 20.48 0.35
CA ASN A 524 -26.56 19.55 1.19
C ASN A 524 -26.50 20.00 2.67
N ALA A 525 -27.60 20.52 3.18
CA ALA A 525 -27.69 21.02 4.55
C ALA A 525 -27.63 19.90 5.61
N LYS A 526 -28.03 18.65 5.26
CA LYS A 526 -27.99 17.54 6.19
C LYS A 526 -26.56 17.13 6.53
N ASP A 527 -25.69 17.13 5.52
CA ASP A 527 -24.31 16.69 5.65
C ASP A 527 -23.32 17.86 5.78
N ASN A 528 -23.83 19.10 5.77
CA ASN A 528 -23.05 20.33 5.77
C ASN A 528 -21.97 20.32 4.67
N LEU A 529 -22.38 19.95 3.45
CA LEU A 529 -21.53 19.67 2.30
C LEU A 529 -21.87 20.61 1.14
N LEU A 530 -20.90 21.44 0.74
CA LEU A 530 -20.93 22.21 -0.50
C LEU A 530 -20.22 21.43 -1.60
N LYS A 531 -20.92 21.17 -2.71
CA LYS A 531 -20.33 20.58 -3.91
C LYS A 531 -20.23 21.65 -5.00
N ILE A 532 -19.06 21.77 -5.62
CA ILE A 532 -18.79 22.71 -6.69
C ILE A 532 -18.23 21.93 -7.89
N PHE A 533 -18.76 22.22 -9.08
CA PHE A 533 -18.35 21.55 -10.32
C PHE A 533 -17.72 22.55 -11.27
N LYS A 534 -16.52 22.23 -11.75
CA LYS A 534 -15.80 23.10 -12.70
C LYS A 534 -14.83 22.29 -13.54
N GLN A 535 -14.81 22.56 -14.84
CA GLN A 535 -13.79 22.06 -15.75
C GLN A 535 -12.72 23.14 -16.00
N GLY A 536 -11.46 22.72 -16.09
CA GLY A 536 -10.36 23.61 -16.42
C GLY A 536 -9.01 23.08 -15.93
N LYS A 537 -7.94 23.64 -16.49
CA LYS A 537 -6.55 23.45 -15.99
C LYS A 537 -6.10 24.58 -15.07
N SER A 538 -6.67 25.78 -15.25
CA SER A 538 -6.50 26.93 -14.37
C SER A 538 -7.90 27.41 -13.97
N ILE A 539 -8.23 27.31 -12.70
CA ILE A 539 -9.57 27.56 -12.16
C ILE A 539 -9.49 28.61 -11.06
N LYS A 540 -10.43 29.57 -11.10
CA LYS A 540 -10.65 30.53 -10.02
C LYS A 540 -12.14 30.60 -9.70
N ILE A 541 -12.46 30.24 -8.47
CA ILE A 541 -13.82 30.22 -7.91
C ILE A 541 -13.86 31.16 -6.70
N GLU A 542 -14.90 31.93 -6.56
CA GLU A 542 -15.17 32.79 -5.39
C GLU A 542 -16.45 32.30 -4.70
N ILE A 543 -16.33 31.87 -3.45
CA ILE A 543 -17.43 31.44 -2.59
C ILE A 543 -17.84 32.62 -1.70
N VAL A 544 -19.01 33.17 -1.93
CA VAL A 544 -19.53 34.32 -1.18
C VAL A 544 -20.40 33.83 -0.03
N MET A 545 -20.03 34.12 1.20
CA MET A 545 -20.73 33.70 2.40
C MET A 545 -21.90 34.63 2.76
#